data_aaad8380c11a5985ca7db8ac55734e71
#
_entry.id   aaad8380c11a5985ca7db8ac55734e71
#
_cell.length_a   1.000
_cell.length_b   1.000
_cell.length_c   1.000
_cell.angle_alpha   90.00
_cell.angle_beta   90.00
_cell.angle_gamma   90.00
#
_symmetry.space_group_name_H-M   'P 1'
#
loop_
_entity.id
_entity.type
_entity.pdbx_description
1 polymer ?
#
loop_
_entity_poly.entity_id
_entity_poly.type
_entity_poly.pdbx_seq_one_letter_code
_entity_poly.pdbx_strand_id
1 'polypeptide(L)'
;KVLVTGGAGFIGHILIKYLLDNTDYEVISIDRLDYSGNLNRFSHMLNDYDDSTKKRVNIIYHDLKSEINNLIDSQIRDVKHIFHLAASSHVDRSIEDPMTFVYDNVVATANILNYSRNLNHLENFVYFSTDEVFGPAPDSINFKEWDRYNSTNPYSASKAGGEELAIAFENTYDVPVIITHTMNVFGERQHPEKYIPNTLWKLKKGEKVLIHSDSSKTKPGSRHYIYAEDVARAVMFIVENKENLINKKEDIYGAKCLKVNIPGAQELSNLEVAQLISKYSGFELDFELVDFHSSRPGHDLRYALDDTFIKSLGWDHKYSIDDSFEKLVHWFLDNPEWLDF
;
A
#
# COMPACT_ATOMS: atom_id res chain seq x y z
N LYS A 1 -15.36 -11.92 -11.62
CA LYS A 1 -15.47 -10.83 -10.65
C LYS A 1 -14.30 -10.83 -9.70
N VAL A 2 -13.95 -9.65 -9.21
CA VAL A 2 -12.94 -9.47 -8.16
C VAL A 2 -13.46 -8.51 -7.09
N LEU A 3 -12.99 -8.68 -5.86
CA LEU A 3 -13.29 -7.80 -4.74
C LEU A 3 -12.02 -7.00 -4.37
N VAL A 4 -12.15 -5.69 -4.26
CA VAL A 4 -11.12 -4.78 -3.74
C VAL A 4 -11.66 -4.11 -2.49
N THR A 5 -11.15 -4.46 -1.32
CA THR A 5 -11.50 -3.75 -0.08
C THR A 5 -10.58 -2.53 0.09
N GLY A 6 -11.13 -1.41 0.53
CA GLY A 6 -10.37 -0.16 0.57
C GLY A 6 -10.15 0.47 -0.82
N GLY A 7 -11.06 0.19 -1.77
CA GLY A 7 -10.91 0.66 -3.14
C GLY A 7 -10.99 2.18 -3.33
N ALA A 8 -11.65 2.91 -2.42
CA ALA A 8 -11.64 4.37 -2.41
C ALA A 8 -10.36 4.96 -1.78
N GLY A 9 -9.47 4.10 -1.24
CA GLY A 9 -8.15 4.47 -0.77
C GLY A 9 -7.17 4.81 -1.90
N PHE A 10 -5.98 5.29 -1.52
CA PHE A 10 -4.96 5.71 -2.48
C PHE A 10 -4.45 4.55 -3.35
N ILE A 11 -4.01 3.42 -2.77
CA ILE A 11 -3.51 2.29 -3.57
C ILE A 11 -4.68 1.54 -4.24
N GLY A 12 -5.82 1.42 -3.53
CA GLY A 12 -6.98 0.68 -4.02
C GLY A 12 -7.53 1.18 -5.35
N HIS A 13 -7.68 2.50 -5.51
CA HIS A 13 -8.21 3.05 -6.77
C HIS A 13 -7.22 2.88 -7.94
N ILE A 14 -5.90 2.91 -7.69
CA ILE A 14 -4.89 2.64 -8.72
C ILE A 14 -4.92 1.17 -9.15
N LEU A 15 -5.07 0.25 -8.19
CA LEU A 15 -5.26 -1.17 -8.52
C LEU A 15 -6.54 -1.38 -9.35
N ILE A 16 -7.65 -0.73 -8.98
CA ILE A 16 -8.89 -0.79 -9.76
C ILE A 16 -8.68 -0.25 -11.17
N LYS A 17 -8.00 0.90 -11.31
CA LYS A 17 -7.64 1.44 -12.62
C LYS A 17 -6.85 0.43 -13.43
N TYR A 18 -5.83 -0.18 -12.84
CA TYR A 18 -5.01 -1.20 -13.52
C TYR A 18 -5.84 -2.40 -13.97
N LEU A 19 -6.75 -2.88 -13.13
CA LEU A 19 -7.66 -3.99 -13.47
C LEU A 19 -8.59 -3.63 -14.64
N LEU A 20 -9.11 -2.40 -14.68
CA LEU A 20 -9.95 -1.93 -15.78
C LEU A 20 -9.19 -1.85 -17.11
N ASP A 21 -7.93 -1.40 -17.07
CA ASP A 21 -7.09 -1.21 -18.26
C ASP A 21 -6.55 -2.55 -18.83
N ASN A 22 -6.32 -3.55 -17.98
CA ASN A 22 -5.57 -4.75 -18.37
C ASN A 22 -6.37 -6.06 -18.27
N THR A 23 -7.61 -6.02 -17.80
CA THR A 23 -8.46 -7.22 -17.66
C THR A 23 -9.92 -6.91 -18.02
N ASP A 24 -10.73 -7.96 -18.17
CA ASP A 24 -12.19 -7.86 -18.33
C ASP A 24 -12.94 -8.06 -17.01
N TYR A 25 -12.29 -7.95 -15.86
CA TYR A 25 -12.94 -8.17 -14.57
C TYR A 25 -14.04 -7.15 -14.27
N GLU A 26 -15.13 -7.62 -13.70
CA GLU A 26 -16.06 -6.81 -12.94
C GLU A 26 -15.45 -6.61 -11.54
N VAL A 27 -15.31 -5.37 -11.12
CA VAL A 27 -14.68 -4.97 -9.87
C VAL A 27 -15.73 -4.54 -8.87
N ILE A 28 -15.79 -5.19 -7.73
CA ILE A 28 -16.58 -4.73 -6.59
C ILE A 28 -15.63 -4.12 -5.57
N SER A 29 -15.87 -2.87 -5.20
CA SER A 29 -15.12 -2.15 -4.20
C SER A 29 -15.92 -2.06 -2.91
N ILE A 30 -15.38 -2.57 -1.80
CA ILE A 30 -15.95 -2.33 -0.45
C ILE A 30 -15.08 -1.30 0.26
N ASP A 31 -15.73 -0.22 0.72
CA ASP A 31 -15.07 0.83 1.48
C ASP A 31 -16.02 1.44 2.51
N ARG A 32 -15.51 1.86 3.66
CA ARG A 32 -16.30 2.55 4.69
C ARG A 32 -16.30 4.07 4.51
N LEU A 33 -15.53 4.59 3.56
CA LEU A 33 -15.45 6.00 3.21
C LEU A 33 -15.14 6.92 4.41
N ASP A 34 -14.10 6.56 5.15
CA ASP A 34 -13.57 7.42 6.21
C ASP A 34 -12.65 8.53 5.63
N TYR A 35 -11.85 9.17 6.48
CA TYR A 35 -10.96 10.26 6.06
C TYR A 35 -9.99 9.89 4.93
N SER A 36 -9.63 8.62 4.79
CA SER A 36 -8.70 8.12 3.76
C SER A 36 -9.41 7.61 2.51
N GLY A 37 -10.68 7.19 2.64
CA GLY A 37 -11.54 6.73 1.56
C GLY A 37 -12.24 7.90 0.88
N ASN A 38 -11.79 8.29 -0.32
CA ASN A 38 -12.31 9.46 -1.04
C ASN A 38 -12.91 9.06 -2.39
N LEU A 39 -14.24 9.20 -2.54
CA LEU A 39 -14.96 8.90 -3.78
C LEU A 39 -14.54 9.79 -4.96
N ASN A 40 -13.96 10.97 -4.71
CA ASN A 40 -13.41 11.79 -5.78
C ASN A 40 -12.30 11.08 -6.56
N ARG A 41 -11.57 10.12 -5.94
CA ARG A 41 -10.60 9.27 -6.65
C ARG A 41 -11.29 8.47 -7.75
N PHE A 42 -12.44 7.85 -7.44
CA PHE A 42 -13.23 7.13 -8.44
C PHE A 42 -13.78 8.06 -9.50
N SER A 43 -14.43 9.17 -9.09
CA SER A 43 -15.01 10.12 -10.02
C SER A 43 -13.97 10.64 -11.02
N HIS A 44 -12.81 11.08 -10.50
CA HIS A 44 -11.72 11.59 -11.34
C HIS A 44 -11.13 10.49 -12.25
N MET A 45 -10.87 9.30 -11.71
CA MET A 45 -10.32 8.17 -12.46
C MET A 45 -11.29 7.69 -13.56
N LEU A 46 -12.58 7.60 -13.25
CA LEU A 46 -13.57 7.05 -14.19
C LEU A 46 -13.94 8.04 -15.32
N ASN A 47 -13.58 9.32 -15.22
CA ASN A 47 -13.84 10.28 -16.30
C ASN A 47 -13.17 9.88 -17.62
N ASP A 48 -12.06 9.17 -17.57
CA ASP A 48 -11.28 8.76 -18.75
C ASP A 48 -11.87 7.52 -19.47
N TYR A 49 -12.92 6.91 -18.92
CA TYR A 49 -13.51 5.67 -19.45
C TYR A 49 -14.89 5.89 -20.09
N ASP A 50 -15.24 5.01 -21.01
CA ASP A 50 -16.57 4.92 -21.59
C ASP A 50 -17.58 4.32 -20.58
N ASP A 51 -18.88 4.43 -20.91
CA ASP A 51 -19.96 3.94 -20.04
C ASP A 51 -19.94 2.41 -19.86
N SER A 52 -19.39 1.66 -20.79
CA SER A 52 -19.32 0.20 -20.69
C SER A 52 -18.27 -0.19 -19.63
N THR A 53 -17.12 0.45 -19.64
CA THR A 53 -16.05 0.24 -18.66
C THR A 53 -16.46 0.74 -17.25
N LYS A 54 -17.13 1.89 -17.17
CA LYS A 54 -17.65 2.42 -15.89
C LYS A 54 -18.60 1.45 -15.21
N LYS A 55 -19.44 0.74 -15.96
CA LYS A 55 -20.39 -0.27 -15.43
C LYS A 55 -19.69 -1.51 -14.85
N ARG A 56 -18.41 -1.71 -15.14
CA ARG A 56 -17.62 -2.81 -14.54
C ARG A 56 -17.25 -2.55 -13.09
N VAL A 57 -17.44 -1.32 -12.56
CA VAL A 57 -17.11 -0.96 -11.17
C VAL A 57 -18.38 -0.76 -10.36
N ASN A 58 -18.52 -1.52 -9.28
CA ASN A 58 -19.57 -1.33 -8.27
C ASN A 58 -18.96 -0.99 -6.92
N ILE A 59 -19.46 0.04 -6.25
CA ILE A 59 -18.96 0.52 -4.97
C ILE A 59 -20.00 0.21 -3.90
N ILE A 60 -19.58 -0.54 -2.87
CA ILE A 60 -20.42 -0.90 -1.72
C ILE A 60 -19.88 -0.17 -0.49
N TYR A 61 -20.74 0.62 0.16
CA TYR A 61 -20.45 1.18 1.47
C TYR A 61 -20.61 0.11 2.55
N HIS A 62 -19.51 -0.28 3.20
CA HIS A 62 -19.54 -1.21 4.32
C HIS A 62 -18.27 -1.12 5.16
N ASP A 63 -18.44 -1.19 6.50
CA ASP A 63 -17.33 -1.29 7.45
C ASP A 63 -17.06 -2.77 7.76
N LEU A 64 -15.88 -3.26 7.37
CA LEU A 64 -15.47 -4.66 7.56
C LEU A 64 -15.30 -5.07 9.04
N LYS A 65 -15.37 -4.14 9.99
CA LYS A 65 -15.54 -4.49 11.41
C LYS A 65 -16.85 -5.21 11.68
N SER A 66 -17.81 -5.09 10.78
CA SER A 66 -19.08 -5.83 10.81
C SER A 66 -19.04 -6.99 9.82
N GLU A 67 -19.82 -8.03 10.10
CA GLU A 67 -19.95 -9.20 9.24
C GLU A 67 -20.57 -8.84 7.87
N ILE A 68 -20.20 -9.59 6.85
CA ILE A 68 -20.82 -9.51 5.51
C ILE A 68 -22.27 -9.99 5.60
N ASN A 69 -23.20 -9.09 5.31
CA ASN A 69 -24.62 -9.42 5.30
C ASN A 69 -25.06 -10.06 3.97
N ASN A 70 -26.28 -10.63 3.95
CA ASN A 70 -26.81 -11.34 2.78
C ASN A 70 -26.88 -10.49 1.50
N LEU A 71 -27.09 -9.18 1.62
CA LEU A 71 -27.17 -8.27 0.46
C LEU A 71 -25.79 -8.09 -0.18
N ILE A 72 -24.76 -7.91 0.64
CA ILE A 72 -23.37 -7.82 0.18
C ILE A 72 -22.93 -9.18 -0.36
N ASP A 73 -23.17 -10.28 0.40
CA ASP A 73 -22.87 -11.64 -0.03
C ASP A 73 -23.42 -11.93 -1.43
N SER A 74 -24.66 -11.56 -1.72
CA SER A 74 -25.26 -11.81 -3.04
C SER A 74 -24.48 -11.15 -4.22
N GLN A 75 -23.66 -10.16 -3.95
CA GLN A 75 -22.85 -9.46 -4.95
C GLN A 75 -21.41 -9.98 -5.06
N ILE A 76 -20.86 -10.56 -3.95
CA ILE A 76 -19.44 -10.93 -3.86
C ILE A 76 -19.18 -12.42 -3.72
N ARG A 77 -20.20 -13.28 -3.58
CA ARG A 77 -20.03 -14.73 -3.36
C ARG A 77 -19.35 -15.48 -4.49
N ASP A 78 -19.32 -14.91 -5.69
CA ASP A 78 -18.73 -15.49 -6.91
C ASP A 78 -17.41 -14.83 -7.34
N VAL A 79 -16.78 -14.07 -6.44
CA VAL A 79 -15.49 -13.45 -6.73
C VAL A 79 -14.37 -14.50 -6.78
N LYS A 80 -13.46 -14.33 -7.75
CA LYS A 80 -12.29 -15.18 -7.91
C LYS A 80 -11.08 -14.69 -7.11
N HIS A 81 -10.95 -13.39 -6.99
CA HIS A 81 -9.84 -12.76 -6.27
C HIS A 81 -10.37 -11.73 -5.28
N ILE A 82 -9.77 -11.70 -4.09
CA ILE A 82 -9.96 -10.66 -3.09
C ILE A 82 -8.63 -9.95 -2.92
N PHE A 83 -8.62 -8.64 -3.16
CA PHE A 83 -7.50 -7.76 -2.86
C PHE A 83 -7.85 -6.98 -1.60
N HIS A 84 -7.22 -7.33 -0.48
CA HIS A 84 -7.54 -6.75 0.82
C HIS A 84 -6.58 -5.61 1.16
N LEU A 85 -7.00 -4.37 0.83
CA LEU A 85 -6.27 -3.13 1.09
C LEU A 85 -6.89 -2.29 2.20
N ALA A 86 -8.13 -2.59 2.61
CA ALA A 86 -8.80 -1.87 3.69
C ALA A 86 -8.00 -1.97 4.98
N ALA A 87 -7.46 -0.85 5.43
CA ALA A 87 -6.64 -0.74 6.63
C ALA A 87 -6.50 0.71 7.06
N SER A 88 -6.35 0.96 8.35
CA SER A 88 -5.80 2.22 8.86
C SER A 88 -4.29 2.20 8.71
N SER A 89 -3.68 3.28 8.13
CA SER A 89 -2.29 3.26 7.65
C SER A 89 -1.42 4.44 8.11
N HIS A 90 -1.84 5.24 9.09
CA HIS A 90 -1.10 6.41 9.56
C HIS A 90 -0.46 6.16 10.92
N VAL A 91 0.89 6.12 10.99
CA VAL A 91 1.63 5.78 12.21
C VAL A 91 1.30 6.73 13.36
N ASP A 92 1.33 8.07 13.15
CA ASP A 92 1.07 9.03 14.24
C ASP A 92 -0.34 8.84 14.83
N ARG A 93 -1.35 8.63 13.99
CA ARG A 93 -2.72 8.32 14.44
C ARG A 93 -2.79 7.00 15.22
N SER A 94 -1.95 6.02 14.86
CA SER A 94 -1.91 4.75 15.60
C SER A 94 -1.33 4.91 17.01
N ILE A 95 -0.46 5.89 17.21
CA ILE A 95 0.10 6.23 18.54
C ILE A 95 -0.97 6.95 19.38
N GLU A 96 -1.77 7.83 18.76
CA GLU A 96 -2.86 8.54 19.43
C GLU A 96 -4.03 7.61 19.77
N ASP A 97 -4.42 6.72 18.87
CA ASP A 97 -5.53 5.76 19.05
C ASP A 97 -5.17 4.37 18.54
N PRO A 98 -4.41 3.58 19.31
CA PRO A 98 -3.99 2.25 18.90
C PRO A 98 -5.16 1.26 18.74
N MET A 99 -6.25 1.44 19.50
CA MET A 99 -7.37 0.48 19.46
C MET A 99 -8.12 0.54 18.14
N THR A 100 -8.30 1.72 17.56
CA THR A 100 -8.86 1.85 16.20
C THR A 100 -8.07 1.04 15.19
N PHE A 101 -6.73 1.04 15.26
CA PHE A 101 -5.89 0.23 14.37
C PHE A 101 -6.03 -1.28 14.60
N VAL A 102 -6.22 -1.72 15.83
CA VAL A 102 -6.53 -3.13 16.10
C VAL A 102 -7.88 -3.53 15.49
N TYR A 103 -8.92 -2.73 15.65
CA TYR A 103 -10.22 -3.01 15.06
C TYR A 103 -10.18 -2.97 13.53
N ASP A 104 -9.49 -2.02 12.94
CA ASP A 104 -9.45 -1.82 11.49
C ASP A 104 -8.54 -2.83 10.77
N ASN A 105 -7.40 -3.20 11.37
CA ASN A 105 -6.39 -4.00 10.69
C ASN A 105 -6.39 -5.47 11.13
N VAL A 106 -6.91 -5.80 12.32
CA VAL A 106 -6.96 -7.16 12.81
C VAL A 106 -8.39 -7.70 12.77
N VAL A 107 -9.36 -7.01 13.39
CA VAL A 107 -10.75 -7.51 13.46
C VAL A 107 -11.41 -7.49 12.08
N ALA A 108 -11.26 -6.39 11.31
CA ALA A 108 -11.82 -6.31 9.96
C ALA A 108 -11.17 -7.35 9.01
N THR A 109 -9.86 -7.59 9.15
CA THR A 109 -9.17 -8.67 8.41
C THR A 109 -9.71 -10.05 8.80
N ALA A 110 -9.92 -10.30 10.09
CA ALA A 110 -10.52 -11.57 10.55
C ALA A 110 -11.92 -11.80 9.96
N ASN A 111 -12.75 -10.76 9.89
CA ASN A 111 -14.11 -10.85 9.34
C ASN A 111 -14.10 -11.19 7.84
N ILE A 112 -13.26 -10.53 7.04
CA ILE A 112 -13.19 -10.83 5.59
C ILE A 112 -12.55 -12.20 5.33
N LEU A 113 -11.56 -12.63 6.12
CA LEU A 113 -10.99 -13.97 6.05
C LEU A 113 -12.04 -15.05 6.45
N ASN A 114 -12.80 -14.79 7.51
CA ASN A 114 -13.87 -15.69 7.93
C ASN A 114 -14.98 -15.84 6.87
N TYR A 115 -15.30 -14.76 6.17
CA TYR A 115 -16.18 -14.81 5.00
C TYR A 115 -15.55 -15.63 3.86
N SER A 116 -14.29 -15.36 3.56
CA SER A 116 -13.54 -15.94 2.43
C SER A 116 -13.43 -17.47 2.48
N ARG A 117 -13.31 -18.07 3.68
CA ARG A 117 -13.23 -19.54 3.84
C ARG A 117 -14.45 -20.30 3.33
N ASN A 118 -15.58 -19.61 3.12
CA ASN A 118 -16.81 -20.20 2.61
C ASN A 118 -17.01 -19.99 1.10
N LEU A 119 -16.07 -19.36 0.41
CA LEU A 119 -16.13 -19.08 -1.02
C LEU A 119 -15.52 -20.23 -1.84
N ASN A 120 -16.37 -20.99 -2.53
CA ASN A 120 -15.93 -22.19 -3.28
C ASN A 120 -15.11 -21.86 -4.56
N HIS A 121 -15.11 -20.61 -5.02
CA HIS A 121 -14.47 -20.19 -6.28
C HIS A 121 -13.33 -19.21 -6.07
N LEU A 122 -12.94 -19.00 -4.80
CA LEU A 122 -11.84 -18.10 -4.49
C LEU A 122 -10.50 -18.71 -4.91
N GLU A 123 -9.82 -18.05 -5.85
CA GLU A 123 -8.51 -18.46 -6.35
C GLU A 123 -7.36 -17.78 -5.60
N ASN A 124 -7.57 -16.52 -5.14
CA ASN A 124 -6.56 -15.77 -4.39
C ASN A 124 -7.20 -14.80 -3.40
N PHE A 125 -6.63 -14.76 -2.20
CA PHE A 125 -6.83 -13.71 -1.20
C PHE A 125 -5.50 -12.97 -1.03
N VAL A 126 -5.37 -11.77 -1.59
CA VAL A 126 -4.14 -10.98 -1.53
C VAL A 126 -4.23 -10.01 -0.36
N TYR A 127 -3.41 -10.24 0.67
CA TYR A 127 -3.29 -9.36 1.83
C TYR A 127 -2.16 -8.36 1.60
N PHE A 128 -2.51 -7.07 1.60
CA PHE A 128 -1.52 -5.99 1.50
C PHE A 128 -0.95 -5.68 2.88
N SER A 129 0.29 -6.11 3.11
CA SER A 129 1.08 -5.80 4.30
C SER A 129 2.05 -4.65 4.03
N THR A 130 2.97 -4.41 4.93
CA THR A 130 3.92 -3.30 4.92
C THR A 130 5.31 -3.78 5.34
N ASP A 131 6.34 -3.10 4.88
CA ASP A 131 7.73 -3.26 5.33
C ASP A 131 7.92 -2.95 6.82
N GLU A 132 7.06 -2.12 7.40
CA GLU A 132 7.16 -1.71 8.81
C GLU A 132 6.95 -2.88 9.80
N VAL A 133 6.40 -4.02 9.37
CA VAL A 133 6.26 -5.21 10.23
C VAL A 133 7.62 -5.77 10.66
N PHE A 134 8.65 -5.60 9.83
CA PHE A 134 10.01 -6.06 10.12
C PHE A 134 10.78 -5.12 11.05
N GLY A 135 10.32 -3.87 11.21
CA GLY A 135 10.99 -2.84 12.01
C GLY A 135 12.23 -2.23 11.33
N PRO A 136 13.10 -1.55 12.11
CA PRO A 136 14.24 -0.83 11.56
C PRO A 136 15.26 -1.75 10.90
N ALA A 137 15.64 -1.43 9.67
CA ALA A 137 16.64 -2.16 8.92
C ALA A 137 18.04 -1.54 9.15
N PRO A 138 19.03 -2.33 9.62
CA PRO A 138 20.42 -1.89 9.62
C PRO A 138 20.91 -1.53 8.20
N ASP A 139 21.93 -0.67 8.10
CA ASP A 139 22.43 -0.16 6.81
C ASP A 139 22.82 -1.25 5.79
N SER A 140 23.19 -2.44 6.25
CA SER A 140 23.63 -3.57 5.42
C SER A 140 22.59 -4.67 5.20
N ILE A 141 21.37 -4.51 5.71
CA ILE A 141 20.35 -5.57 5.70
C ILE A 141 19.12 -5.08 4.94
N ASN A 142 18.63 -5.92 4.01
CA ASN A 142 17.30 -5.85 3.44
C ASN A 142 16.55 -7.09 3.90
N PHE A 143 15.36 -6.90 4.50
CA PHE A 143 14.57 -8.01 5.03
C PHE A 143 13.95 -8.86 3.92
N LYS A 144 14.07 -10.20 4.08
CA LYS A 144 13.39 -11.18 3.24
C LYS A 144 11.98 -11.45 3.75
N GLU A 145 11.20 -12.11 2.94
CA GLU A 145 9.77 -12.34 3.16
C GLU A 145 9.43 -13.04 4.49
N TRP A 146 10.35 -13.85 5.01
CA TRP A 146 10.15 -14.67 6.22
C TRP A 146 11.05 -14.26 7.39
N ASP A 147 11.66 -13.09 7.29
CA ASP A 147 12.42 -12.55 8.43
C ASP A 147 11.46 -12.24 9.60
N ARG A 148 12.03 -12.22 10.79
CA ARG A 148 11.25 -12.03 12.02
C ARG A 148 10.67 -10.62 12.08
N TYR A 149 9.39 -10.52 12.44
CA TYR A 149 8.75 -9.24 12.71
C TYR A 149 9.29 -8.60 13.99
N ASN A 150 9.46 -7.30 13.95
CA ASN A 150 9.91 -6.44 15.04
C ASN A 150 9.19 -5.09 14.97
N SER A 151 7.86 -5.11 15.02
CA SER A 151 7.03 -3.92 14.90
C SER A 151 7.36 -2.88 15.97
N THR A 152 7.56 -1.63 15.58
CA THR A 152 7.98 -0.53 16.46
C THR A 152 6.86 0.44 16.83
N ASN A 153 5.68 0.30 16.20
CA ASN A 153 4.51 1.14 16.44
C ASN A 153 3.21 0.34 16.34
N PRO A 154 2.07 0.87 16.86
CA PRO A 154 0.78 0.16 16.84
C PRO A 154 0.25 -0.14 15.43
N TYR A 155 0.53 0.73 14.44
CA TYR A 155 0.16 0.47 13.05
C TYR A 155 0.86 -0.79 12.52
N SER A 156 2.18 -0.85 12.58
CA SER A 156 2.95 -2.02 12.11
C SER A 156 2.58 -3.30 12.86
N ALA A 157 2.39 -3.22 14.18
CA ALA A 157 1.94 -4.34 15.01
C ALA A 157 0.54 -4.84 14.59
N SER A 158 -0.40 -3.94 14.30
CA SER A 158 -1.74 -4.32 13.84
C SER A 158 -1.72 -4.95 12.44
N LYS A 159 -0.84 -4.46 11.54
CA LYS A 159 -0.64 -5.07 10.22
C LYS A 159 -0.03 -6.47 10.33
N ALA A 160 0.97 -6.66 11.19
CA ALA A 160 1.54 -7.98 11.49
C ALA A 160 0.48 -8.93 12.06
N GLY A 161 -0.40 -8.45 12.96
CA GLY A 161 -1.50 -9.24 13.50
C GLY A 161 -2.51 -9.71 12.44
N GLY A 162 -2.86 -8.84 11.49
CA GLY A 162 -3.70 -9.20 10.35
C GLY A 162 -3.03 -10.21 9.40
N GLU A 163 -1.73 -10.08 9.20
CA GLU A 163 -0.92 -10.98 8.39
C GLU A 163 -0.84 -12.38 9.01
N GLU A 164 -0.58 -12.48 10.31
CA GLU A 164 -0.56 -13.76 11.03
C GLU A 164 -1.92 -14.46 11.02
N LEU A 165 -3.03 -13.70 11.05
CA LEU A 165 -4.37 -14.27 10.84
C LEU A 165 -4.51 -14.83 9.43
N ALA A 166 -4.06 -14.11 8.39
CA ALA A 166 -4.13 -14.60 7.02
C ALA A 166 -3.36 -15.93 6.85
N ILE A 167 -2.15 -16.03 7.40
CA ILE A 167 -1.36 -17.28 7.43
C ILE A 167 -2.12 -18.40 8.16
N ALA A 168 -2.70 -18.10 9.32
CA ALA A 168 -3.46 -19.09 10.10
C ALA A 168 -4.69 -19.58 9.34
N PHE A 169 -5.39 -18.70 8.60
CA PHE A 169 -6.56 -19.09 7.80
C PHE A 169 -6.18 -19.95 6.59
N GLU A 170 -5.03 -19.72 5.96
CA GLU A 170 -4.53 -20.61 4.93
C GLU A 170 -4.20 -21.98 5.51
N ASN A 171 -3.45 -22.04 6.60
CA ASN A 171 -3.04 -23.30 7.22
C ASN A 171 -4.20 -24.13 7.74
N THR A 172 -5.27 -23.47 8.24
CA THR A 172 -6.38 -24.14 8.93
C THR A 172 -7.59 -24.39 8.03
N TYR A 173 -7.86 -23.48 7.11
CA TYR A 173 -9.10 -23.48 6.31
C TYR A 173 -8.82 -23.50 4.80
N ASP A 174 -7.55 -23.61 4.38
CA ASP A 174 -7.12 -23.61 2.98
C ASP A 174 -7.56 -22.36 2.19
N VAL A 175 -7.71 -21.21 2.85
CA VAL A 175 -7.92 -19.94 2.17
C VAL A 175 -6.68 -19.63 1.34
N PRO A 176 -6.79 -19.40 0.01
CA PRO A 176 -5.61 -19.28 -0.87
C PRO A 176 -4.91 -17.92 -0.74
N VAL A 177 -4.18 -17.73 0.34
CA VAL A 177 -3.57 -16.44 0.74
C VAL A 177 -2.29 -16.16 -0.04
N ILE A 178 -2.14 -14.90 -0.42
CA ILE A 178 -0.89 -14.29 -0.86
C ILE A 178 -0.66 -13.05 0.00
N ILE A 179 0.53 -12.88 0.54
CA ILE A 179 0.91 -11.70 1.34
C ILE A 179 1.92 -10.89 0.54
N THR A 180 1.68 -9.58 0.43
CA THR A 180 2.61 -8.66 -0.21
C THR A 180 3.09 -7.62 0.79
N HIS A 181 4.41 -7.44 0.91
CA HIS A 181 4.99 -6.34 1.67
C HIS A 181 5.38 -5.24 0.69
N THR A 182 4.74 -4.08 0.85
CA THR A 182 5.05 -2.89 0.04
C THR A 182 5.73 -1.84 0.89
N MET A 183 6.56 -1.02 0.24
CA MET A 183 7.24 0.10 0.86
C MET A 183 6.51 1.42 0.58
N ASN A 184 7.18 2.56 0.73
CA ASN A 184 6.58 3.88 0.57
C ASN A 184 5.99 4.10 -0.83
N VAL A 185 4.72 3.82 -0.97
CA VAL A 185 3.99 3.99 -2.23
C VAL A 185 3.68 5.46 -2.46
N PHE A 186 3.94 5.95 -3.68
CA PHE A 186 3.62 7.30 -4.10
C PHE A 186 2.93 7.31 -5.48
N GLY A 187 2.18 8.35 -5.78
CA GLY A 187 1.46 8.47 -7.05
C GLY A 187 0.36 9.52 -7.00
N GLU A 188 -0.36 9.64 -8.09
CA GLU A 188 -1.45 10.59 -8.28
C GLU A 188 -2.58 10.37 -7.26
N ARG A 189 -3.21 11.44 -6.81
CA ARG A 189 -4.33 11.42 -5.82
C ARG A 189 -3.92 10.89 -4.44
N GLN A 190 -2.62 10.86 -4.11
CA GLN A 190 -2.17 10.58 -2.76
C GLN A 190 -2.68 11.65 -1.80
N HIS A 191 -2.99 11.25 -0.56
CA HIS A 191 -3.53 12.18 0.45
C HIS A 191 -2.53 13.31 0.75
N PRO A 192 -2.98 14.59 0.84
CA PRO A 192 -2.10 15.76 1.00
C PRO A 192 -1.23 15.72 2.27
N GLU A 193 -1.64 14.99 3.33
CA GLU A 193 -0.82 14.82 4.54
C GLU A 193 0.48 14.01 4.32
N LYS A 194 0.57 13.25 3.22
CA LYS A 194 1.74 12.41 2.93
C LYS A 194 2.92 13.27 2.46
N TYR A 195 4.13 12.75 2.69
CA TYR A 195 5.38 13.50 2.54
C TYR A 195 5.53 14.20 1.19
N ILE A 196 5.27 13.51 0.08
CA ILE A 196 5.47 14.05 -1.28
C ILE A 196 4.48 15.18 -1.59
N PRO A 197 3.14 15.00 -1.53
CA PRO A 197 2.21 16.09 -1.81
C PRO A 197 2.35 17.23 -0.80
N ASN A 198 2.58 16.95 0.49
CA ASN A 198 2.82 17.98 1.52
C ASN A 198 4.08 18.81 1.21
N THR A 199 5.17 18.16 0.77
CA THR A 199 6.40 18.85 0.39
C THR A 199 6.14 19.77 -0.81
N LEU A 200 5.49 19.27 -1.86
CA LEU A 200 5.16 20.09 -3.03
C LEU A 200 4.27 21.28 -2.67
N TRP A 201 3.27 21.06 -1.81
CA TRP A 201 2.41 22.14 -1.33
C TRP A 201 3.20 23.21 -0.57
N LYS A 202 4.12 22.84 0.32
CA LYS A 202 5.00 23.77 1.04
C LYS A 202 5.90 24.55 0.09
N LEU A 203 6.56 23.88 -0.85
CA LEU A 203 7.39 24.54 -1.86
C LEU A 203 6.58 25.57 -2.65
N LYS A 204 5.37 25.22 -3.10
CA LYS A 204 4.46 26.14 -3.81
C LYS A 204 4.10 27.36 -2.97
N LYS A 205 4.06 27.24 -1.64
CA LYS A 205 3.79 28.36 -0.71
C LYS A 205 5.04 29.12 -0.28
N GLY A 206 6.23 28.68 -0.65
CA GLY A 206 7.49 29.23 -0.15
C GLY A 206 7.73 28.95 1.33
N GLU A 207 7.15 27.87 1.85
CA GLU A 207 7.27 27.43 3.24
C GLU A 207 8.44 26.47 3.41
N LYS A 208 9.08 26.54 4.60
CA LYS A 208 10.19 25.66 4.96
C LYS A 208 9.73 24.21 5.10
N VAL A 209 10.48 23.28 4.50
CA VAL A 209 10.26 21.82 4.61
C VAL A 209 11.11 21.28 5.78
N LEU A 210 10.45 20.66 6.76
CA LEU A 210 11.13 19.96 7.84
C LEU A 210 11.44 18.53 7.41
N ILE A 211 12.71 18.17 7.34
CA ILE A 211 13.19 16.87 6.89
C ILE A 211 13.70 16.08 8.10
N HIS A 212 13.06 14.96 8.38
CA HIS A 212 13.44 14.09 9.48
C HIS A 212 14.81 13.46 9.27
N SER A 213 15.64 13.50 10.30
CA SER A 213 17.03 13.03 10.30
C SER A 213 17.38 12.36 11.64
N ASP A 214 18.59 11.87 11.74
CA ASP A 214 19.16 11.38 12.99
C ASP A 214 19.26 12.49 14.07
N SER A 215 19.59 12.12 15.30
CA SER A 215 19.72 13.06 16.43
C SER A 215 20.85 14.11 16.23
N SER A 216 21.84 13.81 15.40
CA SER A 216 22.90 14.76 15.03
C SER A 216 22.48 15.75 13.94
N LYS A 217 21.29 15.56 13.35
CA LYS A 217 20.75 16.36 12.24
C LYS A 217 21.66 16.37 11.00
N THR A 218 22.31 15.25 10.73
CA THR A 218 23.26 15.11 9.61
C THR A 218 22.87 14.04 8.60
N LYS A 219 22.18 12.98 9.04
CA LYS A 219 21.75 11.86 8.17
C LYS A 219 20.23 11.86 8.05
N PRO A 220 19.66 12.31 6.91
CA PRO A 220 18.21 12.19 6.65
C PRO A 220 17.77 10.73 6.66
N GLY A 221 16.54 10.48 7.09
CA GLY A 221 15.92 9.16 6.94
C GLY A 221 15.76 8.76 5.49
N SER A 222 15.86 7.46 5.17
CA SER A 222 15.75 6.93 3.81
C SER A 222 14.68 5.86 3.68
N ARG A 223 14.13 5.72 2.47
CA ARG A 223 13.09 4.74 2.10
C ARG A 223 13.29 4.30 0.66
N HIS A 224 12.83 3.09 0.34
CA HIS A 224 12.57 2.72 -1.04
C HIS A 224 11.19 3.23 -1.45
N TYR A 225 11.14 4.10 -2.43
CA TYR A 225 9.90 4.66 -2.95
C TYR A 225 9.44 3.87 -4.18
N ILE A 226 8.17 3.46 -4.19
CA ILE A 226 7.58 2.73 -5.32
C ILE A 226 6.36 3.48 -5.89
N TYR A 227 6.31 3.59 -7.21
CA TYR A 227 5.18 4.19 -7.90
C TYR A 227 3.95 3.30 -7.82
N ALA A 228 2.78 3.86 -7.54
CA ALA A 228 1.57 3.09 -7.25
C ALA A 228 1.11 2.17 -8.39
N GLU A 229 1.34 2.57 -9.66
CA GLU A 229 1.07 1.70 -10.80
C GLU A 229 1.99 0.47 -10.80
N ASP A 230 3.26 0.60 -10.39
CA ASP A 230 4.17 -0.55 -10.28
C ASP A 230 3.74 -1.51 -9.16
N VAL A 231 3.14 -1.02 -8.07
CA VAL A 231 2.52 -1.89 -7.06
C VAL A 231 1.39 -2.71 -7.67
N ALA A 232 0.49 -2.08 -8.42
CA ALA A 232 -0.62 -2.78 -9.08
C ALA A 232 -0.12 -3.83 -10.09
N ARG A 233 0.91 -3.48 -10.87
CA ARG A 233 1.57 -4.40 -11.81
C ARG A 233 2.22 -5.59 -11.09
N ALA A 234 2.94 -5.33 -10.00
CA ALA A 234 3.59 -6.38 -9.22
C ALA A 234 2.56 -7.35 -8.62
N VAL A 235 1.48 -6.83 -8.05
CA VAL A 235 0.40 -7.65 -7.47
C VAL A 235 -0.25 -8.54 -8.54
N MET A 236 -0.56 -8.00 -9.72
CA MET A 236 -1.12 -8.81 -10.80
C MET A 236 -0.12 -9.81 -11.35
N PHE A 237 1.15 -9.44 -11.50
CA PHE A 237 2.22 -10.38 -11.85
C PHE A 237 2.32 -11.55 -10.85
N ILE A 238 2.21 -11.26 -9.54
CA ILE A 238 2.23 -12.30 -8.49
C ILE A 238 1.02 -13.22 -8.63
N VAL A 239 -0.18 -12.68 -8.82
CA VAL A 239 -1.41 -13.46 -9.00
C VAL A 239 -1.32 -14.38 -10.23
N GLU A 240 -0.86 -13.84 -11.36
CA GLU A 240 -0.72 -14.57 -12.63
C GLU A 240 0.39 -15.63 -12.61
N ASN A 241 1.44 -15.43 -11.81
CA ASN A 241 2.58 -16.32 -11.70
C ASN A 241 2.61 -17.13 -10.39
N LYS A 242 1.49 -17.22 -9.66
CA LYS A 242 1.39 -17.84 -8.32
C LYS A 242 2.03 -19.22 -8.27
N GLU A 243 1.69 -20.10 -9.21
CA GLU A 243 2.21 -21.47 -9.25
C GLU A 243 3.74 -21.52 -9.41
N ASN A 244 4.29 -20.65 -10.25
CA ASN A 244 5.73 -20.54 -10.43
C ASN A 244 6.43 -20.00 -9.18
N LEU A 245 5.80 -19.05 -8.48
CA LEU A 245 6.30 -18.51 -7.21
C LEU A 245 6.25 -19.56 -6.10
N ILE A 246 5.17 -20.32 -5.98
CA ILE A 246 5.06 -21.41 -5.00
C ILE A 246 6.15 -22.47 -5.25
N ASN A 247 6.41 -22.84 -6.49
CA ASN A 247 7.42 -23.83 -6.83
C ASN A 247 8.87 -23.35 -6.60
N LYS A 248 9.09 -22.01 -6.56
CA LYS A 248 10.41 -21.41 -6.33
C LYS A 248 10.64 -20.91 -4.91
N LYS A 249 9.58 -20.77 -4.10
CA LYS A 249 9.75 -20.31 -2.73
C LYS A 249 10.60 -21.29 -1.93
N GLU A 250 11.44 -20.76 -1.05
CA GLU A 250 12.15 -21.59 -0.08
C GLU A 250 11.15 -22.31 0.83
N ASP A 251 11.40 -23.58 1.14
CA ASP A 251 10.62 -24.30 2.14
C ASP A 251 11.03 -23.83 3.53
N ILE A 252 10.29 -22.89 4.06
CA ILE A 252 10.52 -22.35 5.39
C ILE A 252 9.51 -22.98 6.34
N TYR A 253 9.94 -23.99 7.07
CA TYR A 253 9.16 -24.67 8.11
C TYR A 253 7.79 -25.20 7.64
N GLY A 254 7.67 -25.61 6.37
CA GLY A 254 6.41 -26.12 5.81
C GLY A 254 5.33 -25.04 5.59
N ALA A 255 5.68 -23.77 5.59
CA ALA A 255 4.73 -22.68 5.36
C ALA A 255 4.07 -22.80 3.97
N LYS A 256 2.74 -22.85 3.93
CA LYS A 256 1.97 -22.88 2.67
C LYS A 256 1.94 -21.51 2.03
N CYS A 257 1.81 -20.48 2.84
CA CYS A 257 1.58 -19.10 2.40
C CYS A 257 2.68 -18.59 1.46
N LEU A 258 2.25 -17.93 0.39
CA LEU A 258 3.14 -17.19 -0.50
C LEU A 258 3.29 -15.78 0.02
N LYS A 259 4.51 -15.40 0.43
CA LYS A 259 4.87 -14.02 0.76
C LYS A 259 5.77 -13.46 -0.34
N VAL A 260 5.58 -12.20 -0.69
CA VAL A 260 6.38 -11.52 -1.72
C VAL A 260 6.64 -10.07 -1.33
N ASN A 261 7.90 -9.70 -1.29
CA ASN A 261 8.32 -8.31 -1.11
C ASN A 261 8.23 -7.53 -2.44
N ILE A 262 7.69 -6.32 -2.37
CA ILE A 262 7.56 -5.40 -3.51
C ILE A 262 8.20 -4.06 -3.12
N PRO A 263 9.54 -3.97 -3.05
CA PRO A 263 10.22 -2.71 -2.75
C PRO A 263 10.25 -1.79 -3.97
N GLY A 264 10.57 -0.52 -3.73
CA GLY A 264 10.88 0.43 -4.80
C GLY A 264 12.23 0.12 -5.45
N ALA A 265 12.41 0.62 -6.67
CA ALA A 265 13.61 0.40 -7.47
C ALA A 265 14.89 0.96 -6.83
N GLN A 266 14.75 2.03 -6.05
CA GLN A 266 15.88 2.76 -5.47
C GLN A 266 15.55 3.26 -4.06
N GLU A 267 16.54 3.19 -3.17
CA GLU A 267 16.50 3.85 -1.87
C GLU A 267 16.84 5.34 -2.05
N LEU A 268 15.98 6.22 -1.52
CA LEU A 268 16.18 7.66 -1.51
C LEU A 268 16.05 8.20 -0.08
N SER A 269 16.89 9.14 0.28
CA SER A 269 16.69 9.93 1.47
C SER A 269 15.50 10.89 1.31
N ASN A 270 14.88 11.29 2.41
CA ASN A 270 13.82 12.29 2.38
C ASN A 270 14.30 13.62 1.78
N LEU A 271 15.58 13.96 1.92
CA LEU A 271 16.17 15.15 1.29
C LEU A 271 16.25 15.02 -0.23
N GLU A 272 16.71 13.87 -0.76
CA GLU A 272 16.73 13.63 -2.21
C GLU A 272 15.33 13.69 -2.81
N VAL A 273 14.32 13.15 -2.11
CA VAL A 273 12.91 13.27 -2.54
C VAL A 273 12.47 14.74 -2.62
N ALA A 274 12.78 15.55 -1.60
CA ALA A 274 12.45 16.99 -1.62
C ALA A 274 13.18 17.73 -2.76
N GLN A 275 14.43 17.36 -3.05
CA GLN A 275 15.21 17.90 -4.17
C GLN A 275 14.61 17.51 -5.54
N LEU A 276 14.13 16.26 -5.72
CA LEU A 276 13.43 15.85 -6.94
C LEU A 276 12.13 16.64 -7.13
N ILE A 277 11.35 16.85 -6.06
CA ILE A 277 10.13 17.66 -6.11
C ILE A 277 10.46 19.12 -6.51
N SER A 278 11.51 19.70 -5.92
CA SER A 278 11.99 21.06 -6.28
C SER A 278 12.44 21.13 -7.74
N LYS A 279 13.23 20.14 -8.20
CA LYS A 279 13.73 20.05 -9.58
C LYS A 279 12.58 20.08 -10.60
N TYR A 280 11.55 19.24 -10.40
CA TYR A 280 10.48 19.10 -11.38
C TYR A 280 9.36 20.14 -11.25
N SER A 281 9.17 20.71 -10.05
CA SER A 281 8.21 21.81 -9.86
C SER A 281 8.76 23.20 -10.24
N GLY A 282 10.09 23.34 -10.25
CA GLY A 282 10.75 24.64 -10.42
C GLY A 282 10.67 25.56 -9.20
N PHE A 283 10.10 25.08 -8.07
CA PHE A 283 10.04 25.85 -6.82
C PHE A 283 11.32 25.67 -6.01
N GLU A 284 11.78 26.76 -5.37
CA GLU A 284 12.96 26.74 -4.50
C GLU A 284 12.72 25.90 -3.24
N LEU A 285 13.71 25.09 -2.85
CA LEU A 285 13.67 24.27 -1.63
C LEU A 285 14.38 24.98 -0.48
N ASP A 286 13.62 25.55 0.44
CA ASP A 286 14.10 25.90 1.80
C ASP A 286 13.79 24.76 2.76
N PHE A 287 14.80 24.21 3.45
CA PHE A 287 14.62 23.07 4.34
C PHE A 287 15.44 23.15 5.61
N GLU A 288 15.03 22.40 6.61
CA GLU A 288 15.74 22.18 7.86
C GLU A 288 15.74 20.71 8.25
N LEU A 289 16.90 20.17 8.62
CA LEU A 289 17.00 18.83 9.19
C LEU A 289 16.58 18.89 10.67
N VAL A 290 15.62 18.03 11.04
CA VAL A 290 15.07 17.96 12.39
C VAL A 290 15.29 16.58 12.99
N ASP A 291 15.59 16.53 14.30
CA ASP A 291 15.73 15.27 15.03
C ASP A 291 14.39 14.52 15.03
N PHE A 292 14.45 13.33 14.50
CA PHE A 292 13.30 12.46 14.32
C PHE A 292 12.77 11.87 15.63
N HIS A 293 13.66 11.44 16.52
CA HIS A 293 13.27 10.74 17.74
C HIS A 293 12.57 11.66 18.76
N SER A 294 12.88 12.96 18.75
CA SER A 294 12.26 13.92 19.66
C SER A 294 10.82 14.27 19.30
N SER A 295 10.43 14.08 18.01
CA SER A 295 9.12 14.53 17.49
C SER A 295 8.17 13.38 17.14
N ARG A 296 8.68 12.17 16.84
CA ARG A 296 7.87 11.04 16.36
C ARG A 296 8.38 9.70 16.92
N PRO A 297 8.08 9.37 18.18
CA PRO A 297 8.47 8.07 18.76
C PRO A 297 7.80 6.92 17.98
N GLY A 298 8.52 5.80 17.80
CA GLY A 298 8.02 4.64 17.07
C GLY A 298 8.17 4.69 15.54
N HIS A 299 8.80 5.74 15.01
CA HIS A 299 9.24 5.75 13.60
C HIS A 299 10.73 5.36 13.52
N ASP A 300 11.13 4.81 12.38
CA ASP A 300 12.50 4.36 12.13
C ASP A 300 13.16 5.15 10.99
N LEU A 301 14.48 5.29 11.07
CA LEU A 301 15.25 6.05 10.07
C LEU A 301 15.30 5.32 8.72
N ARG A 302 15.37 3.98 8.74
CA ARG A 302 15.48 3.17 7.53
C ARG A 302 14.58 1.93 7.61
N TYR A 303 13.83 1.68 6.53
CA TYR A 303 13.21 0.39 6.24
C TYR A 303 13.75 -0.13 4.91
N ALA A 304 13.92 -1.43 4.76
CA ALA A 304 14.42 -2.02 3.53
C ALA A 304 13.97 -3.46 3.35
N LEU A 305 13.52 -3.80 2.15
CA LEU A 305 13.10 -5.14 1.74
C LEU A 305 14.03 -5.69 0.65
N ASP A 306 14.24 -7.00 0.66
CA ASP A 306 14.91 -7.73 -0.41
C ASP A 306 13.91 -8.05 -1.53
N ASP A 307 14.27 -7.81 -2.80
CA ASP A 307 13.44 -8.06 -3.98
C ASP A 307 13.90 -9.24 -4.84
N THR A 308 14.88 -9.98 -4.35
CA THR A 308 15.51 -11.08 -5.11
C THR A 308 14.50 -12.12 -5.54
N PHE A 309 13.49 -12.39 -4.70
CA PHE A 309 12.50 -13.42 -4.99
C PHE A 309 11.61 -13.03 -6.18
N ILE A 310 10.97 -11.87 -6.16
CA ILE A 310 10.09 -11.43 -7.26
C ILE A 310 10.89 -11.21 -8.55
N LYS A 311 12.09 -10.66 -8.46
CA LYS A 311 13.01 -10.48 -9.61
C LYS A 311 13.47 -11.81 -10.23
N SER A 312 13.57 -12.87 -9.43
CA SER A 312 13.96 -14.21 -9.94
C SER A 312 12.99 -14.76 -10.99
N LEU A 313 11.77 -14.21 -11.07
CA LEU A 313 10.76 -14.57 -12.08
C LEU A 313 10.70 -13.61 -13.26
N GLY A 314 11.54 -12.58 -13.27
CA GLY A 314 11.60 -11.61 -14.35
C GLY A 314 10.68 -10.38 -14.16
N TRP A 315 10.13 -10.17 -12.95
CA TRP A 315 9.45 -8.89 -12.68
C TRP A 315 10.47 -7.77 -12.51
N ASP A 316 10.14 -6.60 -13.06
CA ASP A 316 10.92 -5.38 -12.86
C ASP A 316 10.01 -4.15 -12.91
N HIS A 317 10.49 -3.03 -12.35
CA HIS A 317 9.81 -1.75 -12.38
C HIS A 317 9.66 -1.25 -13.83
N LYS A 318 8.51 -0.66 -14.13
CA LYS A 318 8.25 -0.05 -15.44
C LYS A 318 8.83 1.36 -15.54
N TYR A 319 8.84 2.07 -14.42
CA TYR A 319 9.22 3.47 -14.37
C TYR A 319 10.53 3.64 -13.61
N SER A 320 11.42 4.49 -14.14
CA SER A 320 12.53 5.00 -13.33
C SER A 320 11.99 5.91 -12.23
N ILE A 321 12.77 6.12 -11.18
CA ILE A 321 12.41 7.04 -10.10
C ILE A 321 12.27 8.48 -10.66
N ASP A 322 13.18 8.90 -11.50
CA ASP A 322 13.18 10.24 -12.12
C ASP A 322 11.90 10.47 -12.95
N ASP A 323 11.57 9.54 -13.87
CA ASP A 323 10.36 9.65 -14.71
C ASP A 323 9.07 9.65 -13.85
N SER A 324 9.05 8.85 -12.79
CA SER A 324 7.89 8.78 -11.88
C SER A 324 7.68 10.08 -11.12
N PHE A 325 8.76 10.71 -10.62
CA PHE A 325 8.67 11.99 -9.92
C PHE A 325 8.32 13.13 -10.87
N GLU A 326 8.92 13.18 -12.07
CA GLU A 326 8.58 14.17 -13.09
C GLU A 326 7.09 14.12 -13.42
N LYS A 327 6.60 12.93 -13.78
CA LYS A 327 5.17 12.68 -14.08
C LYS A 327 4.27 13.10 -12.92
N LEU A 328 4.60 12.69 -11.70
CA LEU A 328 3.79 12.97 -10.52
C LEU A 328 3.73 14.45 -10.18
N VAL A 329 4.87 15.13 -10.18
CA VAL A 329 4.93 16.56 -9.84
C VAL A 329 4.13 17.37 -10.85
N HIS A 330 4.29 17.12 -12.15
CA HIS A 330 3.50 17.78 -13.18
C HIS A 330 2.01 17.49 -13.03
N TRP A 331 1.64 16.23 -12.73
CA TRP A 331 0.25 15.88 -12.48
C TRP A 331 -0.36 16.68 -11.31
N PHE A 332 0.34 16.85 -10.19
CA PHE A 332 -0.14 17.66 -9.07
C PHE A 332 -0.23 19.16 -9.40
N LEU A 333 0.67 19.68 -10.25
CA LEU A 333 0.60 21.07 -10.69
C LEU A 333 -0.60 21.32 -11.59
N ASP A 334 -0.98 20.34 -12.41
CA ASP A 334 -2.15 20.38 -13.28
C ASP A 334 -3.48 20.08 -12.52
N ASN A 335 -3.41 19.44 -11.34
CA ASN A 335 -4.53 19.04 -10.50
C ASN A 335 -4.35 19.55 -9.06
N PRO A 336 -4.30 20.89 -8.86
CA PRO A 336 -3.93 21.49 -7.57
C PRO A 336 -4.92 21.21 -6.44
N GLU A 337 -6.16 20.85 -6.75
CA GLU A 337 -7.18 20.45 -5.74
C GLU A 337 -6.78 19.21 -4.94
N TRP A 338 -5.80 18.42 -5.39
CA TRP A 338 -5.25 17.27 -4.70
C TRP A 338 -4.10 17.61 -3.75
N LEU A 339 -3.69 18.89 -3.69
CA LEU A 339 -2.71 19.40 -2.74
C LEU A 339 -3.36 20.12 -1.56
N ASP A 340 -4.63 20.49 -1.65
CA ASP A 340 -5.34 21.21 -0.61
C ASP A 340 -5.92 20.23 0.43
N PHE A 341 -5.86 20.64 1.73
CA PHE A 341 -6.37 19.86 2.87
C PHE A 341 -7.88 20.03 3.06
#